data_1df0f2d6079852064c9efb7e5a8ce02e
#
_entry.id   1df0f2d6079852064c9efb7e5a8ce02e
#
_cell.length_a   1.000
_cell.length_b   1.000
_cell.length_c   1.000
_cell.angle_alpha   90.00
_cell.angle_beta   90.00
_cell.angle_gamma   90.00
#
_symmetry.space_group_name_H-M   'P 1'
#
loop_
_entity.id
_entity.type
_entity.pdbx_description
1 polymer ?
#
loop_
_entity_poly.entity_id
_entity_poly.type
_entity_poly.pdbx_seq_one_letter_code
_entity_poly.pdbx_strand_id
1 'polypeptide(L)'
;EGFTSPEVQTKEVLVEEGADGMPKGTLVVEYYYTRREYGMTWCLKGPDSIERIPVLYGAPIVRPNSKEGYRKGYHVDSWYLDEALTEEFTEDTMPARDLKAYPKWEAEEMECCAIYEFYEGEIFLRSQTEYFNAYADSTVEPPEVKEFEGYTFDESTRIDSFKADPEGELAVIYKYHLKEHTLTYHYDTNEGPQTDSATVYYGNDLTKPDPKRDGYAFAGWYTEDTCENLFTGMTMPDHDLTLYAKWVDGMQSYQVAHYRKELDGSRKLFLVENLYGRPGDIVTPQSRAPEGFAEVEPTSHTLVQGSVVDNVIIYEYDRNTYPVTYVLNGGTSDRAAEQVLTYGERLENYPNRNGYEFTGWYLDKALQEPFTEETVPARKLTLYAGWRV
;
A
#
# COMPACT_ATOMS: atom_id res chain seq x y z
N GLU A 1 -34.12 33.04 42.99
CA GLU A 1 -32.96 32.14 42.87
C GLU A 1 -31.96 32.68 41.82
N GLY A 2 -30.70 32.40 41.92
CA GLY A 2 -29.70 32.80 40.93
C GLY A 2 -29.22 34.26 40.96
N PHE A 3 -29.76 35.08 41.80
CA PHE A 3 -29.38 36.47 41.97
C PHE A 3 -28.91 36.77 43.39
N THR A 4 -27.96 37.70 43.51
CA THR A 4 -27.55 38.26 44.79
C THR A 4 -28.43 39.46 45.09
N SER A 5 -29.06 39.48 46.28
CA SER A 5 -29.83 40.65 46.71
C SER A 5 -28.90 41.85 46.87
N PRO A 6 -29.35 43.07 46.49
CA PRO A 6 -28.61 44.29 46.78
C PRO A 6 -28.55 44.51 48.28
N GLU A 7 -27.51 45.18 48.73
CA GLU A 7 -27.44 45.66 50.14
C GLU A 7 -28.59 46.59 50.48
N VAL A 8 -29.13 46.42 51.69
CA VAL A 8 -30.21 47.30 52.16
C VAL A 8 -29.63 48.69 52.34
N GLN A 9 -30.06 49.62 51.49
CA GLN A 9 -29.69 51.03 51.60
C GLN A 9 -30.82 51.83 52.23
N THR A 10 -30.52 52.51 53.28
CA THR A 10 -31.44 53.47 53.88
C THR A 10 -31.29 54.81 53.16
N LYS A 11 -32.33 55.31 52.51
CA LYS A 11 -32.35 56.67 51.93
C LYS A 11 -33.40 57.50 52.64
N GLU A 12 -32.98 58.74 53.05
CA GLU A 12 -33.95 59.73 53.46
C GLU A 12 -34.69 60.29 52.25
N VAL A 13 -36.00 60.22 52.31
CA VAL A 13 -36.87 60.70 51.23
C VAL A 13 -37.57 61.92 51.76
N LEU A 14 -37.26 63.07 51.17
CA LEU A 14 -38.00 64.31 51.39
C LEU A 14 -39.34 64.20 50.66
N VAL A 15 -40.39 64.11 51.41
CA VAL A 15 -41.77 64.04 50.83
C VAL A 15 -42.34 65.45 50.92
N GLU A 16 -42.70 66.04 49.77
CA GLU A 16 -43.44 67.32 49.79
C GLU A 16 -44.84 67.06 50.28
N GLU A 17 -45.27 67.81 51.29
CA GLU A 17 -46.62 67.80 51.79
C GLU A 17 -47.53 68.60 50.84
N GLY A 18 -48.65 67.94 50.42
CA GLY A 18 -49.68 68.66 49.71
C GLY A 18 -50.48 69.56 50.62
N ALA A 19 -51.22 70.52 50.12
CA ALA A 19 -52.09 71.44 50.84
C ALA A 19 -53.11 70.74 51.73
N ASP A 20 -53.26 69.45 51.65
CA ASP A 20 -54.15 68.56 52.42
C ASP A 20 -53.40 67.74 53.51
N GLY A 21 -52.07 67.96 53.67
CA GLY A 21 -51.24 67.21 54.58
C GLY A 21 -50.84 65.83 54.17
N MET A 22 -51.17 65.44 52.92
CA MET A 22 -50.82 64.12 52.36
C MET A 22 -49.58 64.17 51.50
N PRO A 23 -48.73 63.15 51.55
CA PRO A 23 -47.56 63.09 50.72
C PRO A 23 -47.90 63.09 49.25
N LYS A 24 -47.35 64.03 48.50
CA LYS A 24 -47.44 64.05 47.00
C LYS A 24 -46.21 63.49 46.35
N GLY A 25 -46.44 62.55 45.45
CA GLY A 25 -45.43 61.98 44.57
C GLY A 25 -45.42 60.46 44.62
N THR A 26 -44.91 59.85 43.57
CA THR A 26 -44.67 58.41 43.48
C THR A 26 -43.18 58.16 43.77
N LEU A 27 -42.88 57.44 44.87
CA LEU A 27 -41.55 56.95 45.15
C LEU A 27 -41.31 55.68 44.30
N VAL A 28 -40.37 55.74 43.36
CA VAL A 28 -39.89 54.56 42.64
C VAL A 28 -38.58 54.11 43.32
N VAL A 29 -38.59 52.89 43.86
CA VAL A 29 -37.41 52.24 44.41
C VAL A 29 -37.00 51.14 43.46
N GLU A 30 -35.83 51.29 42.84
CA GLU A 30 -35.26 50.30 41.95
C GLU A 30 -34.21 49.46 42.67
N TYR A 31 -34.35 48.16 42.60
CA TYR A 31 -33.38 47.22 43.11
C TYR A 31 -32.72 46.50 41.93
N TYR A 32 -31.40 46.60 41.89
CA TYR A 32 -30.57 45.92 40.87
C TYR A 32 -30.00 44.64 41.46
N TYR A 33 -30.39 43.50 40.93
CA TYR A 33 -29.91 42.20 41.35
C TYR A 33 -28.76 41.73 40.44
N THR A 34 -27.65 41.31 41.03
CA THR A 34 -26.52 40.78 40.30
C THR A 34 -26.72 39.26 40.10
N ARG A 35 -26.51 38.78 38.91
CA ARG A 35 -26.50 37.34 38.63
C ARG A 35 -25.35 36.67 39.40
N ARG A 36 -25.64 35.56 40.05
CA ARG A 36 -24.61 34.72 40.68
C ARG A 36 -23.91 33.89 39.65
N GLU A 37 -22.65 33.58 39.95
CA GLU A 37 -21.84 32.60 39.17
C GLU A 37 -21.99 31.23 39.79
N TYR A 38 -22.15 30.22 38.89
CA TYR A 38 -22.18 28.81 39.22
C TYR A 38 -21.12 28.10 38.42
N GLY A 39 -20.55 27.00 38.95
CA GLY A 39 -19.52 26.23 38.29
C GLY A 39 -20.10 25.27 37.22
N MET A 40 -19.65 25.39 35.99
CA MET A 40 -19.83 24.37 34.98
C MET A 40 -18.55 23.54 34.88
N THR A 41 -18.67 22.22 34.99
CA THR A 41 -17.55 21.30 34.97
C THR A 41 -17.75 20.29 33.85
N TRP A 42 -16.79 20.19 32.92
CA TRP A 42 -16.75 19.22 31.85
C TRP A 42 -15.75 18.11 32.19
N CYS A 43 -16.24 16.88 32.39
CA CYS A 43 -15.41 15.73 32.81
C CYS A 43 -14.79 15.00 31.60
N LEU A 44 -13.91 15.67 30.82
CA LEU A 44 -13.39 15.19 29.54
C LEU A 44 -12.28 14.14 29.66
N LYS A 45 -11.46 14.17 30.74
CA LYS A 45 -10.27 13.33 30.90
C LYS A 45 -10.36 12.38 32.10
N GLY A 46 -11.54 11.84 32.39
CA GLY A 46 -11.78 11.03 33.59
C GLY A 46 -12.03 11.88 34.84
N PRO A 47 -12.21 11.24 36.02
CA PRO A 47 -12.65 11.93 37.23
C PRO A 47 -11.67 12.99 37.79
N ASP A 48 -10.41 12.94 37.43
CA ASP A 48 -9.36 13.79 37.98
C ASP A 48 -9.01 15.04 37.17
N SER A 49 -9.58 15.18 35.93
CA SER A 49 -9.29 16.35 35.09
C SER A 49 -10.54 17.20 34.88
N ILE A 50 -10.83 18.00 35.91
CA ILE A 50 -12.03 18.85 35.96
C ILE A 50 -11.63 20.28 35.59
N GLU A 51 -12.11 20.75 34.44
CA GLU A 51 -12.06 22.16 34.12
C GLU A 51 -13.38 22.80 34.62
N ARG A 52 -13.30 23.56 35.74
CA ARG A 52 -14.43 24.25 36.30
C ARG A 52 -14.48 25.67 35.75
N ILE A 53 -15.50 25.98 34.97
CA ILE A 53 -15.69 27.29 34.37
C ILE A 53 -16.80 28.03 35.11
N PRO A 54 -16.60 29.27 35.62
CA PRO A 54 -17.68 30.05 36.19
C PRO A 54 -18.61 30.57 35.09
N VAL A 55 -19.90 30.37 35.29
CA VAL A 55 -20.96 30.79 34.35
C VAL A 55 -22.06 31.52 35.13
N LEU A 56 -22.47 32.69 34.65
CA LEU A 56 -23.51 33.50 35.29
C LEU A 56 -24.87 32.78 35.16
N TYR A 57 -25.68 32.82 36.18
CA TYR A 57 -27.03 32.32 36.15
C TYR A 57 -27.80 32.81 34.92
N GLY A 58 -28.45 31.87 34.20
CA GLY A 58 -29.19 32.15 32.97
C GLY A 58 -28.37 32.53 31.75
N ALA A 59 -27.03 32.49 31.84
CA ALA A 59 -26.17 32.66 30.67
C ALA A 59 -26.13 31.36 29.85
N PRO A 60 -25.94 31.42 28.51
CA PRO A 60 -25.80 30.24 27.66
C PRO A 60 -24.64 29.37 28.13
N ILE A 61 -24.84 28.05 28.10
CA ILE A 61 -23.82 27.07 28.36
C ILE A 61 -23.15 26.71 27.02
N VAL A 62 -21.84 27.02 26.89
CA VAL A 62 -21.07 26.65 25.71
C VAL A 62 -20.48 25.24 25.92
N ARG A 63 -20.98 24.28 25.14
CA ARG A 63 -20.47 22.92 25.18
C ARG A 63 -19.11 22.85 24.48
N PRO A 64 -18.14 22.07 25.00
CA PRO A 64 -16.89 21.81 24.32
C PRO A 64 -17.13 21.22 22.93
N ASN A 65 -16.24 21.52 22.00
CA ASN A 65 -16.30 20.94 20.66
C ASN A 65 -16.13 19.42 20.73
N SER A 66 -17.12 18.66 20.23
CA SER A 66 -17.13 17.19 20.27
C SER A 66 -15.93 16.54 19.57
N LYS A 67 -15.25 17.28 18.66
CA LYS A 67 -14.12 16.81 17.85
C LYS A 67 -12.74 17.32 18.34
N GLU A 68 -12.66 18.01 19.45
CA GLU A 68 -11.39 18.40 20.04
C GLU A 68 -10.75 17.19 20.73
N GLY A 69 -9.86 16.46 20.10
CA GLY A 69 -9.00 15.35 20.51
C GLY A 69 -8.79 15.02 22.00
N TYR A 70 -9.84 15.11 22.81
CA TYR A 70 -9.81 14.77 24.24
C TYR A 70 -9.57 13.29 24.50
N ARG A 71 -10.05 12.44 23.59
CA ARG A 71 -9.81 11.01 23.57
C ARG A 71 -9.59 10.57 22.14
N LYS A 72 -8.39 10.11 21.84
CA LYS A 72 -8.01 9.66 20.48
C LYS A 72 -8.94 8.54 19.99
N GLY A 73 -9.42 8.65 18.77
CA GLY A 73 -10.35 7.68 18.17
C GLY A 73 -11.79 7.77 18.67
N TYR A 74 -12.13 8.84 19.40
CA TYR A 74 -13.48 9.05 19.93
C TYR A 74 -13.93 10.50 19.79
N HIS A 75 -15.23 10.70 19.61
CA HIS A 75 -15.89 11.99 19.79
C HIS A 75 -16.96 11.91 20.88
N VAL A 76 -17.38 13.07 21.38
CA VAL A 76 -18.50 13.14 22.33
C VAL A 76 -19.81 13.16 21.54
N ASP A 77 -20.60 12.10 21.70
CA ASP A 77 -21.94 11.99 21.12
C ASP A 77 -22.94 12.90 21.89
N SER A 78 -22.98 12.76 23.20
CA SER A 78 -23.93 13.44 24.07
C SER A 78 -23.35 13.64 25.47
N TRP A 79 -23.99 14.50 26.26
CA TRP A 79 -23.56 14.84 27.61
C TRP A 79 -24.59 14.39 28.63
N TYR A 80 -24.16 13.99 29.84
CA TYR A 80 -25.00 13.49 30.93
C TYR A 80 -24.64 14.18 32.23
N LEU A 81 -25.65 14.28 33.17
CA LEU A 81 -25.45 14.88 34.48
C LEU A 81 -24.82 13.94 35.52
N ASP A 82 -24.75 12.66 35.21
CA ASP A 82 -24.21 11.60 36.07
C ASP A 82 -23.21 10.73 35.33
N GLU A 83 -22.26 10.15 36.07
CA GLU A 83 -21.21 9.28 35.54
C GLU A 83 -21.76 7.96 34.99
N ALA A 84 -22.95 7.53 35.43
CA ALA A 84 -23.62 6.32 34.93
C ALA A 84 -24.34 6.55 33.60
N LEU A 85 -24.33 7.78 33.08
CA LEU A 85 -24.94 8.19 31.81
C LEU A 85 -26.44 7.86 31.77
N THR A 86 -27.17 8.16 32.86
CA THR A 86 -28.61 7.87 32.97
C THR A 86 -29.47 9.12 32.83
N GLU A 87 -28.95 10.31 33.18
CA GLU A 87 -29.66 11.59 33.06
C GLU A 87 -28.97 12.47 32.00
N GLU A 88 -29.63 12.62 30.86
CA GLU A 88 -29.09 13.43 29.76
C GLU A 88 -29.01 14.91 30.10
N PHE A 89 -27.90 15.57 29.77
CA PHE A 89 -27.69 17.00 29.97
C PHE A 89 -28.36 17.81 28.85
N THR A 90 -29.51 18.37 29.12
CA THR A 90 -30.33 19.11 28.14
C THR A 90 -30.40 20.62 28.39
N GLU A 91 -29.81 21.13 29.50
CA GLU A 91 -29.81 22.56 29.81
C GLU A 91 -28.98 23.37 28.79
N ASP A 92 -29.59 24.43 28.26
CA ASP A 92 -28.93 25.39 27.38
C ASP A 92 -28.46 26.65 28.13
N THR A 93 -28.97 26.88 29.35
CA THR A 93 -28.62 28.02 30.18
C THR A 93 -28.32 27.58 31.61
N MET A 94 -27.40 28.29 32.27
CA MET A 94 -26.93 27.96 33.60
C MET A 94 -28.02 28.08 34.66
N PRO A 95 -28.40 26.98 35.32
CA PRO A 95 -29.35 27.01 36.41
C PRO A 95 -28.74 27.59 37.72
N ALA A 96 -29.57 27.75 38.76
CA ALA A 96 -29.12 28.24 40.08
C ALA A 96 -28.39 27.14 40.89
N ARG A 97 -27.51 26.38 40.28
CA ARG A 97 -26.71 25.30 40.89
C ARG A 97 -25.45 25.03 40.07
N ASP A 98 -24.44 24.48 40.69
CA ASP A 98 -23.28 23.96 39.98
C ASP A 98 -23.70 22.74 39.13
N LEU A 99 -23.08 22.60 37.96
CA LEU A 99 -23.29 21.49 37.04
C LEU A 99 -21.99 20.73 36.81
N LYS A 100 -22.13 19.42 36.66
CA LYS A 100 -21.10 18.53 36.11
C LYS A 100 -21.70 17.81 34.89
N ALA A 101 -20.92 17.74 33.80
CA ALA A 101 -21.32 17.03 32.61
C ALA A 101 -20.28 15.96 32.26
N TYR A 102 -20.76 14.75 32.04
CA TYR A 102 -19.98 13.56 31.69
C TYR A 102 -20.23 13.24 30.23
N PRO A 103 -19.16 13.05 29.43
CA PRO A 103 -19.31 12.75 28.00
C PRO A 103 -19.72 11.30 27.79
N LYS A 104 -20.66 11.06 26.91
CA LYS A 104 -20.84 9.77 26.26
C LYS A 104 -19.95 9.74 25.05
N TRP A 105 -18.94 8.87 25.09
CA TRP A 105 -17.99 8.70 24.01
C TRP A 105 -18.53 7.75 22.96
N GLU A 106 -18.46 8.14 21.69
CA GLU A 106 -18.70 7.27 20.54
C GLU A 106 -17.39 7.05 19.79
N ALA A 107 -17.13 5.78 19.44
CA ALA A 107 -15.93 5.40 18.73
C ALA A 107 -15.97 5.92 17.28
N GLU A 108 -14.89 6.54 16.84
CA GLU A 108 -14.70 6.96 15.45
C GLU A 108 -14.13 5.82 14.61
N GLU A 109 -14.42 5.86 13.33
CA GLU A 109 -13.82 4.99 12.35
C GLU A 109 -12.36 5.44 12.11
N MET A 110 -11.42 4.48 12.18
CA MET A 110 -10.00 4.70 11.99
C MET A 110 -9.50 3.88 10.81
N GLU A 111 -8.54 4.41 10.08
CA GLU A 111 -7.85 3.68 9.01
C GLU A 111 -6.83 2.73 9.62
N CYS A 112 -6.96 1.45 9.30
CA CYS A 112 -6.04 0.37 9.64
C CYS A 112 -5.38 -0.15 8.36
N CYS A 113 -4.30 -0.90 8.48
CA CYS A 113 -3.69 -1.53 7.31
C CYS A 113 -3.21 -2.95 7.58
N ALA A 114 -3.21 -3.75 6.50
CA ALA A 114 -2.48 -5.01 6.41
C ALA A 114 -1.25 -4.79 5.53
N ILE A 115 -0.09 -5.11 6.06
CA ILE A 115 1.19 -5.00 5.38
C ILE A 115 1.65 -6.41 5.02
N TYR A 116 1.82 -6.67 3.73
CA TYR A 116 2.34 -7.91 3.21
C TYR A 116 3.82 -7.70 2.90
N GLU A 117 4.69 -8.32 3.69
CA GLU A 117 6.15 -8.23 3.56
C GLU A 117 6.70 -9.47 2.87
N PHE A 118 7.61 -9.26 1.91
CA PHE A 118 8.19 -10.32 1.09
C PHE A 118 9.68 -10.46 1.34
N TYR A 119 10.14 -11.69 1.53
CA TYR A 119 11.49 -12.02 1.93
C TYR A 119 12.11 -13.10 1.03
N GLU A 120 13.44 -13.02 0.85
CA GLU A 120 14.30 -14.11 0.39
C GLU A 120 15.15 -14.56 1.58
N GLY A 121 14.85 -15.72 2.15
CA GLY A 121 15.39 -16.09 3.47
C GLY A 121 15.05 -15.03 4.52
N GLU A 122 16.07 -14.39 5.09
CA GLU A 122 15.93 -13.29 6.05
C GLU A 122 16.03 -11.89 5.41
N ILE A 123 16.23 -11.82 4.09
CA ILE A 123 16.42 -10.55 3.37
C ILE A 123 15.06 -9.99 2.97
N PHE A 124 14.71 -8.80 3.46
CA PHE A 124 13.52 -8.08 3.04
C PHE A 124 13.67 -7.62 1.58
N LEU A 125 12.68 -7.93 0.75
CA LEU A 125 12.64 -7.56 -0.66
C LEU A 125 11.75 -6.34 -0.92
N ARG A 126 10.50 -6.41 -0.47
CA ARG A 126 9.47 -5.39 -0.69
C ARG A 126 8.30 -5.59 0.26
N SER A 127 7.40 -4.59 0.29
CA SER A 127 6.08 -4.74 0.91
C SER A 127 4.99 -4.14 0.03
N GLN A 128 3.75 -4.55 0.29
CA GLN A 128 2.55 -3.89 -0.20
C GLN A 128 1.56 -3.72 0.94
N THR A 129 0.73 -2.68 0.87
CA THR A 129 -0.19 -2.33 1.94
C THR A 129 -1.62 -2.33 1.42
N GLU A 130 -2.53 -2.86 2.22
CA GLU A 130 -3.97 -2.80 2.00
C GLU A 130 -4.61 -2.08 3.18
N TYR A 131 -5.44 -1.07 2.90
CA TYR A 131 -6.12 -0.28 3.91
C TYR A 131 -7.54 -0.78 4.13
N PHE A 132 -8.00 -0.72 5.37
CA PHE A 132 -9.36 -1.04 5.78
C PHE A 132 -9.73 -0.21 7.02
N ASN A 133 -11.02 -0.10 7.33
CA ASN A 133 -11.48 0.72 8.43
C ASN A 133 -11.95 -0.13 9.61
N ALA A 134 -11.77 0.40 10.82
CA ALA A 134 -12.25 -0.18 12.07
C ALA A 134 -12.63 0.90 13.08
N TYR A 135 -13.61 0.64 13.92
CA TYR A 135 -13.93 1.55 15.02
C TYR A 135 -12.94 1.42 16.17
N ALA A 136 -12.61 2.54 16.78
CA ALA A 136 -11.73 2.60 17.94
C ALA A 136 -12.11 1.56 19.00
N ASP A 137 -11.11 0.88 19.55
CA ASP A 137 -11.22 -0.18 20.56
C ASP A 137 -12.05 -1.43 20.13
N SER A 138 -12.53 -1.49 18.88
CA SER A 138 -13.21 -2.69 18.38
C SER A 138 -12.22 -3.85 18.13
N THR A 139 -12.73 -5.07 18.23
CA THR A 139 -12.01 -6.27 17.76
C THR A 139 -12.39 -6.49 16.31
N VAL A 140 -11.39 -6.58 15.46
CA VAL A 140 -11.53 -6.63 14.00
C VAL A 140 -10.84 -7.88 13.46
N GLU A 141 -11.47 -8.53 12.49
CA GLU A 141 -10.82 -9.54 11.65
C GLU A 141 -10.05 -8.80 10.54
N PRO A 142 -8.72 -8.98 10.44
CA PRO A 142 -7.95 -8.35 9.39
C PRO A 142 -8.26 -8.98 8.03
N PRO A 143 -7.86 -8.36 6.89
CA PRO A 143 -8.00 -8.97 5.58
C PRO A 143 -7.44 -10.39 5.52
N GLU A 144 -8.09 -11.26 4.75
CA GLU A 144 -7.66 -12.64 4.58
C GLU A 144 -6.24 -12.74 4.03
N VAL A 145 -5.52 -13.79 4.44
CA VAL A 145 -4.20 -14.13 3.92
C VAL A 145 -4.32 -14.41 2.41
N LYS A 146 -3.51 -13.73 1.62
CA LYS A 146 -3.50 -13.84 0.15
C LYS A 146 -2.49 -14.90 -0.30
N GLU A 147 -2.75 -15.49 -1.47
CA GLU A 147 -1.75 -16.29 -2.15
C GLU A 147 -0.93 -15.41 -3.12
N PHE A 148 0.38 -15.59 -3.09
CA PHE A 148 1.30 -14.93 -4.01
C PHE A 148 2.16 -15.98 -4.70
N GLU A 149 2.21 -15.91 -6.04
CA GLU A 149 3.00 -16.82 -6.86
C GLU A 149 4.47 -16.81 -6.44
N GLY A 150 5.04 -18.00 -6.24
CA GLY A 150 6.42 -18.18 -5.82
C GLY A 150 6.72 -17.90 -4.35
N TYR A 151 5.72 -17.58 -3.54
CA TYR A 151 5.89 -17.30 -2.12
C TYR A 151 5.12 -18.29 -1.25
N THR A 152 5.64 -18.52 -0.06
CA THR A 152 4.96 -19.24 1.02
C THR A 152 4.64 -18.26 2.13
N PHE A 153 3.42 -18.29 2.62
CA PHE A 153 3.01 -17.50 3.78
C PHE A 153 3.64 -18.05 5.07
N ASP A 154 4.18 -17.17 5.90
CA ASP A 154 4.65 -17.52 7.24
C ASP A 154 3.46 -17.59 8.21
N GLU A 155 3.01 -18.81 8.48
CA GLU A 155 1.89 -19.10 9.41
C GLU A 155 2.10 -18.55 10.83
N SER A 156 3.34 -18.28 11.25
CA SER A 156 3.62 -17.65 12.55
C SER A 156 3.17 -16.19 12.61
N THR A 157 2.95 -15.56 11.46
CA THR A 157 2.47 -14.18 11.35
C THR A 157 0.95 -14.07 11.15
N ARG A 158 0.23 -15.19 11.13
CA ARG A 158 -1.24 -15.21 11.01
C ARG A 158 -1.89 -14.59 12.24
N ILE A 159 -2.77 -13.65 11.98
CA ILE A 159 -3.56 -12.97 13.00
C ILE A 159 -5.04 -13.18 12.67
N ASP A 160 -5.79 -13.82 13.56
CA ASP A 160 -7.22 -14.07 13.36
C ASP A 160 -8.05 -12.81 13.71
N SER A 161 -7.60 -12.05 14.69
CA SER A 161 -8.22 -10.79 15.06
C SER A 161 -7.22 -9.89 15.81
N PHE A 162 -7.43 -8.58 15.77
CA PHE A 162 -6.67 -7.61 16.54
C PHE A 162 -7.60 -6.52 17.11
N LYS A 163 -7.13 -5.81 18.11
CA LYS A 163 -7.82 -4.68 18.68
C LYS A 163 -7.38 -3.39 17.96
N ALA A 164 -8.34 -2.65 17.41
CA ALA A 164 -8.07 -1.34 16.80
C ALA A 164 -7.85 -0.28 17.91
N ASP A 165 -6.67 -0.34 18.56
CA ASP A 165 -6.30 0.55 19.65
C ASP A 165 -5.85 1.91 19.10
N PRO A 166 -6.57 3.01 19.42
CA PRO A 166 -6.19 4.35 18.95
C PRO A 166 -4.80 4.81 19.40
N GLU A 167 -4.29 4.29 20.51
CA GLU A 167 -2.95 4.61 21.03
C GLU A 167 -1.87 3.60 20.59
N GLY A 168 -2.29 2.49 19.95
CA GLY A 168 -1.44 1.39 19.51
C GLY A 168 -1.12 1.44 18.01
N GLU A 169 -0.59 0.31 17.54
CA GLU A 169 -0.37 0.09 16.11
C GLU A 169 -1.67 -0.34 15.44
N LEU A 170 -2.03 0.33 14.33
CA LEU A 170 -3.20 0.03 13.51
C LEU A 170 -2.83 -0.78 12.27
N ALA A 171 -1.75 -1.56 12.36
CA ALA A 171 -1.22 -2.39 11.28
C ALA A 171 -1.11 -3.85 11.70
N VAL A 172 -1.47 -4.75 10.80
CA VAL A 172 -1.14 -6.17 10.88
C VAL A 172 -0.10 -6.50 9.80
N ILE A 173 0.89 -7.32 10.14
CA ILE A 173 1.99 -7.66 9.24
C ILE A 173 1.91 -9.15 8.91
N TYR A 174 1.81 -9.45 7.62
CA TYR A 174 1.88 -10.79 7.06
C TYR A 174 3.20 -10.98 6.32
N LYS A 175 3.96 -12.01 6.68
CA LYS A 175 5.25 -12.30 6.05
C LYS A 175 5.14 -13.43 5.04
N TYR A 176 5.86 -13.28 3.96
CA TYR A 176 5.93 -14.22 2.86
C TYR A 176 7.39 -14.45 2.48
N HIS A 177 7.77 -15.71 2.36
CA HIS A 177 9.11 -16.10 1.96
C HIS A 177 9.10 -16.70 0.55
N LEU A 178 10.08 -16.33 -0.27
CA LEU A 178 10.30 -16.99 -1.55
C LEU A 178 10.46 -18.50 -1.33
N LYS A 179 9.79 -19.27 -2.15
CA LYS A 179 9.92 -20.72 -2.12
C LYS A 179 11.30 -21.14 -2.55
N GLU A 180 11.84 -22.14 -1.89
CA GLU A 180 13.09 -22.80 -2.23
C GLU A 180 12.79 -24.07 -3.02
N HIS A 181 13.55 -24.29 -4.08
CA HIS A 181 13.46 -25.49 -4.92
C HIS A 181 14.81 -26.11 -5.15
N THR A 182 14.83 -27.43 -5.36
CA THR A 182 16.05 -28.16 -5.66
C THR A 182 16.34 -28.07 -7.15
N LEU A 183 17.54 -27.59 -7.51
CA LEU A 183 18.08 -27.65 -8.86
C LEU A 183 19.11 -28.79 -8.92
N THR A 184 18.92 -29.73 -9.84
CA THR A 184 19.80 -30.89 -10.03
C THR A 184 20.29 -30.96 -11.48
N TYR A 185 21.59 -31.14 -11.67
CA TYR A 185 22.23 -31.37 -12.96
C TYR A 185 22.78 -32.78 -13.03
N HIS A 186 22.45 -33.53 -14.08
CA HIS A 186 23.03 -34.82 -14.43
C HIS A 186 23.85 -34.68 -15.71
N TYR A 187 25.14 -35.04 -15.66
CA TYR A 187 26.02 -34.99 -16.81
C TYR A 187 27.14 -36.03 -16.71
N ASP A 188 27.65 -36.45 -17.86
CA ASP A 188 28.81 -37.30 -17.92
C ASP A 188 30.08 -36.47 -18.08
N THR A 189 31.18 -36.95 -17.54
CA THR A 189 32.53 -36.46 -17.76
C THR A 189 33.45 -37.63 -18.18
N ASN A 190 34.71 -37.34 -18.41
CA ASN A 190 35.70 -38.42 -18.64
C ASN A 190 35.86 -39.36 -17.45
N GLU A 191 35.48 -38.92 -16.25
CA GLU A 191 35.55 -39.70 -15.01
C GLU A 191 34.25 -40.48 -14.74
N GLY A 192 33.22 -40.33 -15.59
CA GLY A 192 31.92 -40.96 -15.47
C GLY A 192 30.79 -40.01 -15.13
N PRO A 193 29.60 -40.54 -14.79
CA PRO A 193 28.43 -39.75 -14.46
C PRO A 193 28.63 -38.87 -13.22
N GLN A 194 28.19 -37.63 -13.30
CA GLN A 194 28.18 -36.65 -12.21
C GLN A 194 26.77 -36.14 -11.91
N THR A 195 26.55 -35.72 -10.69
CA THR A 195 25.31 -35.07 -10.25
C THR A 195 25.65 -33.92 -9.34
N ASP A 196 25.25 -32.71 -9.73
CA ASP A 196 25.34 -31.51 -8.91
C ASP A 196 23.94 -31.08 -8.46
N SER A 197 23.78 -30.71 -7.21
CA SER A 197 22.51 -30.19 -6.68
C SER A 197 22.72 -28.94 -5.85
N ALA A 198 21.79 -27.99 -5.95
CA ALA A 198 21.76 -26.76 -5.18
C ALA A 198 20.31 -26.39 -4.83
N THR A 199 20.12 -25.68 -3.71
CA THR A 199 18.86 -25.03 -3.39
C THR A 199 18.84 -23.63 -3.99
N VAL A 200 17.79 -23.28 -4.72
CA VAL A 200 17.65 -21.99 -5.41
C VAL A 200 16.25 -21.45 -5.15
N TYR A 201 16.16 -20.16 -4.84
CA TYR A 201 14.86 -19.51 -4.66
C TYR A 201 14.14 -19.31 -5.99
N TYR A 202 12.80 -19.39 -5.97
CA TYR A 202 11.95 -19.07 -7.10
C TYR A 202 12.35 -17.75 -7.77
N GLY A 203 12.44 -17.76 -9.09
CA GLY A 203 12.76 -16.58 -9.89
C GLY A 203 14.24 -16.17 -9.92
N ASN A 204 15.10 -16.76 -9.07
CA ASN A 204 16.54 -16.46 -9.08
C ASN A 204 17.22 -17.05 -10.30
N ASP A 205 18.27 -16.36 -10.79
CA ASP A 205 19.03 -16.76 -11.95
C ASP A 205 19.74 -18.11 -11.73
N LEU A 206 19.65 -18.98 -12.73
CA LEU A 206 20.29 -20.30 -12.70
C LEU A 206 21.74 -20.22 -13.16
N THR A 207 22.66 -20.67 -12.32
CA THR A 207 24.06 -20.89 -12.72
C THR A 207 24.17 -22.27 -13.34
N LYS A 208 24.32 -22.34 -14.67
CA LYS A 208 24.43 -23.59 -15.43
C LYS A 208 25.90 -23.98 -15.58
N PRO A 209 26.28 -25.21 -15.16
CA PRO A 209 27.60 -25.73 -15.44
C PRO A 209 27.89 -25.82 -16.95
N ASP A 210 29.16 -25.69 -17.34
CA ASP A 210 29.64 -25.97 -18.69
C ASP A 210 30.57 -27.22 -18.64
N PRO A 211 29.95 -28.43 -18.59
CA PRO A 211 30.70 -29.66 -18.44
C PRO A 211 31.56 -29.97 -19.67
N LYS A 212 32.64 -30.71 -19.47
CA LYS A 212 33.58 -31.12 -20.53
C LYS A 212 33.68 -32.62 -20.59
N ARG A 213 33.72 -33.17 -21.83
CA ARG A 213 33.88 -34.61 -22.11
C ARG A 213 34.67 -34.76 -23.40
N ASP A 214 35.80 -35.45 -23.36
CA ASP A 214 36.66 -35.61 -24.52
C ASP A 214 35.95 -36.35 -25.66
N GLY A 215 36.10 -35.81 -26.87
CA GLY A 215 35.44 -36.38 -28.07
C GLY A 215 33.97 -36.07 -28.23
N TYR A 216 33.38 -35.30 -27.32
CA TYR A 216 31.98 -34.90 -27.35
C TYR A 216 31.83 -33.38 -27.25
N ALA A 217 30.83 -32.86 -27.92
CA ALA A 217 30.39 -31.49 -27.75
C ALA A 217 29.19 -31.43 -26.81
N PHE A 218 29.24 -30.52 -25.83
CA PHE A 218 28.09 -30.28 -24.94
C PHE A 218 26.96 -29.58 -25.68
N ALA A 219 25.74 -30.22 -25.68
CA ALA A 219 24.57 -29.83 -26.45
C ALA A 219 23.55 -28.97 -25.67
N GLY A 220 23.86 -28.64 -24.43
CA GLY A 220 22.95 -27.92 -23.57
C GLY A 220 22.28 -28.83 -22.56
N TRP A 221 21.45 -28.18 -21.75
CA TRP A 221 20.70 -28.82 -20.68
C TRP A 221 19.28 -29.15 -21.15
N TYR A 222 18.78 -30.33 -20.82
CA TYR A 222 17.47 -30.85 -21.19
C TYR A 222 16.67 -31.23 -19.95
N THR A 223 15.34 -31.18 -20.05
CA THR A 223 14.44 -31.43 -18.90
C THR A 223 14.25 -32.93 -18.61
N GLU A 224 14.67 -33.81 -19.50
CA GLU A 224 14.59 -35.26 -19.34
C GLU A 224 15.86 -35.95 -19.85
N ASP A 225 16.09 -37.17 -19.42
CA ASP A 225 17.26 -38.00 -19.75
C ASP A 225 17.33 -38.42 -21.22
N THR A 226 16.17 -38.47 -21.92
CA THR A 226 16.09 -38.71 -23.38
C THR A 226 16.61 -37.53 -24.20
N CYS A 227 16.81 -36.38 -23.56
CA CYS A 227 17.31 -35.14 -24.18
C CYS A 227 16.52 -34.71 -25.43
N GLU A 228 15.18 -34.68 -25.36
CA GLU A 228 14.30 -34.23 -26.42
C GLU A 228 13.91 -32.75 -26.25
N ASN A 229 13.66 -32.29 -25.01
CA ASN A 229 13.22 -30.93 -24.72
C ASN A 229 14.36 -30.10 -24.12
N LEU A 230 14.91 -29.20 -24.96
CA LEU A 230 15.98 -28.29 -24.54
C LEU A 230 15.46 -27.32 -23.48
N PHE A 231 16.13 -27.23 -22.35
CA PHE A 231 15.86 -26.25 -21.32
C PHE A 231 16.46 -24.89 -21.67
N THR A 232 15.61 -23.91 -21.92
CA THR A 232 16.02 -22.52 -22.27
C THR A 232 15.83 -21.53 -21.14
N GLY A 233 15.23 -21.95 -20.00
CA GLY A 233 14.98 -21.08 -18.84
C GLY A 233 16.29 -20.54 -18.25
N MET A 234 16.20 -19.33 -17.70
CA MET A 234 17.34 -18.66 -17.05
C MET A 234 17.12 -18.51 -15.54
N THR A 235 15.88 -18.68 -15.06
CA THR A 235 15.50 -18.51 -13.66
C THR A 235 14.83 -19.77 -13.12
N MET A 236 14.85 -19.93 -11.79
CA MET A 236 14.26 -21.07 -11.10
C MET A 236 12.72 -21.03 -11.19
N PRO A 237 12.07 -22.07 -11.72
CA PRO A 237 10.62 -22.19 -11.74
C PRO A 237 10.05 -22.49 -10.32
N ASP A 238 8.70 -22.42 -10.16
CA ASP A 238 8.03 -22.77 -8.90
C ASP A 238 7.87 -24.29 -8.71
N HIS A 239 8.95 -25.03 -8.96
CA HIS A 239 9.08 -26.47 -8.70
C HIS A 239 10.53 -26.90 -8.80
N ASP A 240 10.86 -28.08 -8.24
CA ASP A 240 12.16 -28.68 -8.39
C ASP A 240 12.51 -28.90 -9.86
N LEU A 241 13.75 -28.62 -10.24
CA LEU A 241 14.23 -28.70 -11.60
C LEU A 241 15.38 -29.69 -11.70
N THR A 242 15.22 -30.69 -12.56
CA THR A 242 16.29 -31.64 -12.90
C THR A 242 16.67 -31.47 -14.36
N LEU A 243 17.94 -31.32 -14.65
CA LEU A 243 18.48 -31.05 -15.97
C LEU A 243 19.54 -32.10 -16.35
N TYR A 244 19.49 -32.56 -17.60
CA TYR A 244 20.34 -33.59 -18.16
C TYR A 244 21.20 -33.01 -19.28
N ALA A 245 22.51 -33.26 -19.24
CA ALA A 245 23.41 -32.84 -20.28
C ALA A 245 23.32 -33.68 -21.54
N LYS A 246 23.09 -33.05 -22.68
CA LYS A 246 23.20 -33.73 -23.98
C LYS A 246 24.61 -33.64 -24.55
N TRP A 247 25.13 -34.76 -25.07
CA TRP A 247 26.42 -34.87 -25.71
C TRP A 247 26.26 -35.27 -27.18
N VAL A 248 27.06 -34.63 -28.06
CA VAL A 248 27.04 -34.92 -29.50
C VAL A 248 28.45 -35.18 -29.97
N ASP A 249 28.64 -36.29 -30.68
CA ASP A 249 29.90 -36.73 -31.23
C ASP A 249 30.27 -36.00 -32.54
N GLY A 250 31.54 -35.56 -32.71
CA GLY A 250 32.10 -35.02 -33.95
C GLY A 250 31.57 -33.67 -34.43
N MET A 251 30.67 -33.03 -33.67
CA MET A 251 30.17 -31.70 -33.97
C MET A 251 30.83 -30.64 -33.05
N GLN A 252 30.86 -29.41 -33.51
CA GLN A 252 31.29 -28.26 -32.73
C GLN A 252 30.07 -27.49 -32.24
N SER A 253 30.10 -27.07 -30.97
CA SER A 253 29.07 -26.20 -30.43
C SER A 253 29.27 -24.74 -30.84
N TYR A 254 28.19 -24.01 -31.03
CA TYR A 254 28.15 -22.58 -31.12
C TYR A 254 27.04 -22.03 -30.25
N GLN A 255 27.17 -20.79 -29.82
CA GLN A 255 26.20 -20.15 -28.93
C GLN A 255 25.44 -19.06 -29.65
N VAL A 256 24.15 -18.94 -29.30
CA VAL A 256 23.31 -17.79 -29.65
C VAL A 256 22.95 -17.10 -28.34
N ALA A 257 23.45 -15.91 -28.14
CA ALA A 257 23.21 -15.10 -26.94
C ALA A 257 22.16 -14.02 -27.24
N HIS A 258 21.09 -13.99 -26.47
CA HIS A 258 19.99 -13.05 -26.64
C HIS A 258 20.00 -12.04 -25.50
N TYR A 259 20.18 -10.77 -25.87
CA TYR A 259 20.21 -9.64 -24.93
C TYR A 259 18.99 -8.76 -25.13
N ARG A 260 18.37 -8.38 -24.02
CA ARG A 260 17.36 -7.32 -24.03
C ARG A 260 17.98 -6.00 -23.58
N LYS A 261 17.57 -4.89 -24.17
CA LYS A 261 17.98 -3.57 -23.73
C LYS A 261 17.13 -3.13 -22.52
N GLU A 262 17.80 -2.70 -21.47
CA GLU A 262 17.14 -2.13 -20.29
C GLU A 262 16.83 -0.64 -20.52
N LEU A 263 16.00 -0.05 -19.61
CA LEU A 263 15.58 1.37 -19.74
C LEU A 263 16.75 2.35 -19.60
N ASP A 264 17.81 1.97 -18.90
CA ASP A 264 19.04 2.75 -18.74
C ASP A 264 20.01 2.64 -19.94
N GLY A 265 19.61 1.90 -20.99
CA GLY A 265 20.42 1.64 -22.18
C GLY A 265 21.42 0.50 -22.03
N SER A 266 21.55 -0.08 -20.84
CA SER A 266 22.35 -1.30 -20.66
C SER A 266 21.72 -2.50 -21.35
N ARG A 267 22.48 -3.57 -21.54
CA ARG A 267 21.96 -4.83 -22.10
C ARG A 267 22.02 -5.93 -21.03
N LYS A 268 20.96 -6.69 -20.94
CA LYS A 268 20.86 -7.85 -20.04
C LYS A 268 20.70 -9.12 -20.85
N LEU A 269 21.58 -10.10 -20.62
CA LEU A 269 21.46 -11.44 -21.16
C LEU A 269 20.21 -12.11 -20.53
N PHE A 270 19.35 -12.72 -21.35
CA PHE A 270 18.16 -13.42 -20.86
C PHE A 270 18.02 -14.84 -21.40
N LEU A 271 18.71 -15.19 -22.50
CA LEU A 271 18.69 -16.52 -23.07
C LEU A 271 20.03 -16.82 -23.75
N VAL A 272 20.54 -18.04 -23.55
CA VAL A 272 21.66 -18.61 -24.32
C VAL A 272 21.23 -19.96 -24.89
N GLU A 273 21.29 -20.09 -26.19
CA GLU A 273 21.07 -21.36 -26.87
C GLU A 273 22.43 -21.97 -27.25
N ASN A 274 22.65 -23.23 -26.89
CA ASN A 274 23.82 -24.01 -27.36
C ASN A 274 23.38 -24.88 -28.53
N LEU A 275 23.88 -24.59 -29.69
CA LEU A 275 23.58 -25.25 -30.94
C LEU A 275 24.79 -25.94 -31.54
N TYR A 276 24.61 -26.74 -32.57
CA TYR A 276 25.69 -27.54 -33.17
C TYR A 276 25.68 -27.36 -34.66
N GLY A 277 26.89 -27.39 -35.19
CA GLY A 277 27.15 -27.41 -36.60
C GLY A 277 28.58 -27.90 -36.85
N ARG A 278 28.94 -28.18 -38.07
CA ARG A 278 30.30 -28.49 -38.48
C ARG A 278 31.05 -27.22 -38.86
N PRO A 279 32.34 -27.14 -38.65
CA PRO A 279 33.12 -26.04 -39.19
C PRO A 279 32.87 -25.89 -40.72
N GLY A 280 32.55 -24.66 -41.13
CA GLY A 280 32.19 -24.32 -42.51
C GLY A 280 30.68 -24.30 -42.79
N ASP A 281 29.84 -24.82 -41.89
CA ASP A 281 28.38 -24.71 -42.03
C ASP A 281 27.92 -23.24 -41.93
N ILE A 282 26.95 -22.86 -42.77
CA ILE A 282 26.24 -21.59 -42.67
C ILE A 282 24.99 -21.82 -41.84
N VAL A 283 24.93 -21.19 -40.67
CA VAL A 283 23.80 -21.30 -39.74
C VAL A 283 23.03 -19.99 -39.66
N THR A 284 21.72 -20.06 -39.53
CA THR A 284 20.80 -18.91 -39.41
C THR A 284 19.85 -19.17 -38.22
N PRO A 285 20.35 -18.96 -36.99
CA PRO A 285 19.52 -19.17 -35.81
C PRO A 285 18.30 -18.24 -35.77
N GLN A 286 17.21 -18.70 -35.18
CA GLN A 286 15.99 -17.91 -35.06
C GLN A 286 16.14 -16.81 -34.01
N SER A 287 15.48 -15.67 -34.24
CA SER A 287 15.24 -14.65 -33.23
C SER A 287 14.31 -15.18 -32.13
N ARG A 288 14.50 -14.69 -30.90
CA ARG A 288 13.73 -15.08 -29.71
C ARG A 288 13.34 -13.85 -28.88
N ALA A 289 12.68 -12.87 -29.50
CA ALA A 289 12.27 -11.67 -28.81
C ALA A 289 11.31 -12.01 -27.64
N PRO A 290 11.59 -11.57 -26.41
CA PRO A 290 10.67 -11.75 -25.30
C PRO A 290 9.48 -10.79 -25.43
N GLU A 291 8.42 -11.06 -24.68
CA GLU A 291 7.25 -10.18 -24.65
C GLU A 291 7.64 -8.73 -24.34
N GLY A 292 7.07 -7.80 -25.09
CA GLY A 292 7.37 -6.37 -24.93
C GLY A 292 8.62 -5.88 -25.70
N PHE A 293 9.29 -6.77 -26.45
CA PHE A 293 10.48 -6.42 -27.24
C PHE A 293 10.27 -6.63 -28.74
N ALA A 294 11.02 -5.87 -29.53
CA ALA A 294 10.91 -5.93 -30.98
C ALA A 294 11.62 -7.19 -31.53
N GLU A 295 10.98 -7.87 -32.50
CA GLU A 295 11.63 -8.93 -33.26
C GLU A 295 12.82 -8.42 -34.05
N VAL A 296 13.84 -9.25 -34.18
CA VAL A 296 15.05 -8.99 -34.97
C VAL A 296 15.13 -10.04 -36.09
N GLU A 297 15.43 -9.58 -37.29
CA GLU A 297 15.59 -10.49 -38.43
C GLU A 297 16.79 -11.45 -38.22
N PRO A 298 16.60 -12.77 -38.45
CA PRO A 298 17.68 -13.74 -38.33
C PRO A 298 18.84 -13.44 -39.29
N THR A 299 20.05 -13.55 -38.79
CA THR A 299 21.28 -13.34 -39.57
C THR A 299 22.04 -14.65 -39.77
N SER A 300 22.65 -14.82 -40.97
CA SER A 300 23.45 -16.01 -41.31
C SER A 300 24.91 -15.83 -40.86
N HIS A 301 25.47 -16.88 -40.28
CA HIS A 301 26.84 -16.94 -39.80
C HIS A 301 27.52 -18.22 -40.29
N THR A 302 28.77 -18.10 -40.71
CA THR A 302 29.61 -19.27 -41.06
C THR A 302 30.34 -19.72 -39.81
N LEU A 303 30.16 -20.97 -39.40
CA LEU A 303 30.88 -21.55 -38.27
C LEU A 303 32.36 -21.74 -38.61
N VAL A 304 33.22 -21.22 -37.76
CA VAL A 304 34.68 -21.40 -37.90
C VAL A 304 35.15 -22.52 -36.96
N GLN A 305 36.21 -23.26 -37.37
CA GLN A 305 36.79 -24.24 -36.51
C GLN A 305 37.48 -23.53 -35.33
N GLY A 306 37.04 -23.84 -34.09
CA GLY A 306 37.56 -23.18 -32.90
C GLY A 306 36.72 -23.48 -31.68
N SER A 307 36.90 -22.67 -30.65
CA SER A 307 36.13 -22.75 -29.43
C SER A 307 34.73 -22.12 -29.56
N VAL A 308 33.89 -22.33 -28.55
CA VAL A 308 32.54 -21.71 -28.50
C VAL A 308 32.61 -20.19 -28.62
N VAL A 309 33.66 -19.54 -28.03
CA VAL A 309 33.81 -18.07 -28.09
C VAL A 309 34.06 -17.53 -29.49
N ASP A 310 34.56 -18.37 -30.43
CA ASP A 310 34.77 -17.99 -31.83
C ASP A 310 33.49 -18.08 -32.66
N ASN A 311 32.42 -18.70 -32.10
CA ASN A 311 31.16 -19.00 -32.73
C ASN A 311 29.97 -18.53 -31.89
N VAL A 312 30.03 -17.28 -31.36
CA VAL A 312 28.91 -16.66 -30.61
C VAL A 312 28.13 -15.73 -31.54
N ILE A 313 26.84 -16.00 -31.68
CA ILE A 313 25.91 -15.16 -32.43
C ILE A 313 25.09 -14.36 -31.41
N ILE A 314 24.99 -13.05 -31.61
CA ILE A 314 24.34 -12.18 -30.65
C ILE A 314 23.09 -11.54 -31.29
N TYR A 315 21.95 -11.65 -30.60
CA TYR A 315 20.75 -10.89 -30.88
C TYR A 315 20.51 -9.87 -29.74
N GLU A 316 20.21 -8.63 -30.13
CA GLU A 316 19.86 -7.58 -29.16
C GLU A 316 18.47 -7.06 -29.49
N TYR A 317 17.58 -7.05 -28.49
CA TYR A 317 16.18 -6.68 -28.62
C TYR A 317 15.90 -5.34 -28.00
N ASP A 318 15.35 -4.41 -28.78
CA ASP A 318 14.86 -3.12 -28.32
C ASP A 318 13.47 -3.29 -27.67
N ARG A 319 13.18 -2.49 -26.64
CA ARG A 319 11.85 -2.46 -26.04
C ARG A 319 10.83 -1.84 -27.01
N ASN A 320 9.67 -2.45 -27.12
CA ASN A 320 8.55 -1.86 -27.83
C ASN A 320 8.00 -0.66 -27.08
N THR A 321 7.30 0.20 -27.80
CA THR A 321 6.55 1.32 -27.23
C THR A 321 5.05 1.08 -27.38
N TYR A 322 4.27 1.52 -26.37
CA TYR A 322 2.83 1.33 -26.35
C TYR A 322 2.11 2.64 -26.08
N PRO A 323 0.99 2.90 -26.76
CA PRO A 323 0.16 4.08 -26.49
C PRO A 323 -0.56 3.92 -25.15
N VAL A 324 -0.46 4.95 -24.31
CA VAL A 324 -1.16 5.08 -23.02
C VAL A 324 -2.05 6.31 -23.08
N THR A 325 -3.34 6.13 -22.88
CA THR A 325 -4.34 7.21 -22.86
C THR A 325 -4.84 7.38 -21.44
N TYR A 326 -4.78 8.61 -20.91
CA TYR A 326 -5.27 8.98 -19.59
C TYR A 326 -6.58 9.74 -19.68
N VAL A 327 -7.65 9.18 -19.12
CA VAL A 327 -8.97 9.81 -19.00
C VAL A 327 -9.11 10.34 -17.57
N LEU A 328 -8.96 11.67 -17.40
CA LEU A 328 -8.80 12.30 -16.09
C LEU A 328 -10.10 12.46 -15.29
N ASN A 329 -11.27 12.15 -15.85
CA ASN A 329 -12.58 12.20 -15.20
C ASN A 329 -12.83 13.52 -14.41
N GLY A 330 -12.50 14.65 -15.05
CA GLY A 330 -12.65 15.98 -14.46
C GLY A 330 -11.45 16.48 -13.66
N GLY A 331 -10.38 15.73 -13.58
CA GLY A 331 -9.08 16.16 -13.07
C GLY A 331 -8.25 16.91 -14.11
N THR A 332 -7.09 17.39 -13.68
CA THR A 332 -6.04 18.00 -14.49
C THR A 332 -4.71 17.30 -14.28
N SER A 333 -3.83 17.30 -15.26
CA SER A 333 -2.47 16.76 -15.17
C SER A 333 -1.54 17.68 -15.98
N ASP A 334 -0.28 17.73 -15.60
CA ASP A 334 0.81 18.36 -16.34
C ASP A 334 1.32 17.48 -17.50
N ARG A 335 0.88 16.21 -17.55
CA ARG A 335 1.22 15.25 -18.59
C ARG A 335 0.20 15.28 -19.73
N ALA A 336 0.65 14.95 -20.94
CA ALA A 336 -0.26 14.80 -22.08
C ALA A 336 -1.26 13.67 -21.84
N ALA A 337 -2.52 13.85 -22.29
CA ALA A 337 -3.57 12.84 -22.16
C ALA A 337 -3.28 11.56 -22.97
N GLU A 338 -2.50 11.67 -24.03
CA GLU A 338 -2.01 10.54 -24.82
C GLU A 338 -0.48 10.58 -24.85
N GLN A 339 0.14 9.47 -24.53
CA GLN A 339 1.60 9.30 -24.52
C GLN A 339 1.94 7.98 -25.21
N VAL A 340 3.12 7.93 -25.79
CA VAL A 340 3.72 6.68 -26.27
C VAL A 340 4.89 6.40 -25.35
N LEU A 341 4.75 5.37 -24.52
CA LEU A 341 5.70 5.01 -23.47
C LEU A 341 6.38 3.68 -23.77
N THR A 342 7.59 3.52 -23.27
CA THR A 342 8.39 2.32 -23.46
C THR A 342 7.92 1.19 -22.54
N TYR A 343 7.89 -0.04 -23.02
CA TYR A 343 7.60 -1.22 -22.21
C TYR A 343 8.45 -1.26 -20.93
N GLY A 344 7.80 -1.41 -19.78
CA GLY A 344 8.44 -1.42 -18.48
C GLY A 344 8.80 -0.05 -17.91
N GLU A 345 8.56 1.06 -18.65
CA GLU A 345 8.72 2.43 -18.13
C GLU A 345 7.68 2.69 -17.03
N ARG A 346 8.05 3.41 -15.97
CA ARG A 346 7.11 3.74 -14.89
C ARG A 346 6.00 4.66 -15.37
N LEU A 347 4.78 4.34 -14.93
CA LEU A 347 3.58 5.14 -15.19
C LEU A 347 3.47 6.27 -14.15
N GLU A 348 4.19 7.36 -14.40
CA GLU A 348 4.23 8.53 -13.52
C GLU A 348 3.23 9.60 -14.00
N ASN A 349 1.96 9.39 -13.76
CA ASN A 349 0.94 10.42 -13.98
C ASN A 349 0.04 10.49 -12.75
N TYR A 350 0.21 11.57 -11.97
CA TYR A 350 -0.53 11.84 -10.74
C TYR A 350 -1.43 13.07 -10.99
N PRO A 351 -2.67 12.86 -11.43
CA PRO A 351 -3.59 13.95 -11.71
C PRO A 351 -4.07 14.62 -10.42
N ASN A 352 -4.53 15.88 -10.55
CA ASN A 352 -5.13 16.63 -9.45
C ASN A 352 -6.57 17.02 -9.80
N ARG A 353 -7.44 17.04 -8.78
CA ARG A 353 -8.81 17.55 -8.90
C ARG A 353 -9.19 18.27 -7.62
N ASN A 354 -9.49 19.57 -7.73
CA ASN A 354 -9.79 20.41 -6.58
C ASN A 354 -11.00 19.87 -5.77
N GLY A 355 -10.79 19.62 -4.45
CA GLY A 355 -11.80 19.05 -3.55
C GLY A 355 -11.96 17.53 -3.63
N TYR A 356 -11.07 16.83 -4.33
CA TYR A 356 -11.10 15.37 -4.45
C TYR A 356 -9.72 14.77 -4.21
N GLU A 357 -9.69 13.57 -3.68
CA GLU A 357 -8.51 12.73 -3.54
C GLU A 357 -8.42 11.73 -4.71
N PHE A 358 -7.23 11.56 -5.26
CA PHE A 358 -6.98 10.57 -6.30
C PHE A 358 -6.89 9.17 -5.69
N THR A 359 -7.77 8.26 -6.11
CA THR A 359 -7.85 6.89 -5.59
C THR A 359 -7.08 5.87 -6.45
N GLY A 360 -6.56 6.27 -7.59
CA GLY A 360 -5.80 5.40 -8.49
C GLY A 360 -6.34 5.38 -9.91
N TRP A 361 -5.67 4.58 -10.73
CA TRP A 361 -6.05 4.34 -12.12
C TRP A 361 -6.88 3.09 -12.25
N TYR A 362 -7.82 3.06 -13.21
CA TYR A 362 -8.71 1.95 -13.50
C TYR A 362 -8.68 1.61 -14.99
N LEU A 363 -8.88 0.33 -15.32
CA LEU A 363 -8.90 -0.17 -16.69
C LEU A 363 -10.26 0.06 -17.38
N ASP A 364 -11.30 0.32 -16.61
CA ASP A 364 -12.66 0.49 -17.12
C ASP A 364 -13.28 1.84 -16.71
N LYS A 365 -14.20 2.34 -17.51
CA LYS A 365 -14.91 3.61 -17.28
C LYS A 365 -15.81 3.57 -16.03
N ALA A 366 -16.27 2.39 -15.60
CA ALA A 366 -17.10 2.20 -14.43
C ALA A 366 -16.30 2.19 -13.12
N LEU A 367 -14.95 2.27 -13.20
CA LEU A 367 -14.02 2.26 -12.07
C LEU A 367 -14.18 1.00 -11.19
N GLN A 368 -14.37 -0.16 -11.82
CA GLN A 368 -14.52 -1.44 -11.14
C GLN A 368 -13.27 -2.31 -11.20
N GLU A 369 -12.41 -2.09 -12.20
CA GLU A 369 -11.19 -2.85 -12.42
C GLU A 369 -9.97 -1.95 -12.15
N PRO A 370 -9.39 -1.96 -10.93
CA PRO A 370 -8.23 -1.15 -10.61
C PRO A 370 -7.01 -1.59 -11.41
N PHE A 371 -6.27 -0.62 -11.92
CA PHE A 371 -4.98 -0.86 -12.55
C PHE A 371 -3.88 -0.91 -11.48
N THR A 372 -3.28 -2.07 -11.31
CA THR A 372 -2.31 -2.36 -10.24
C THR A 372 -0.86 -2.45 -10.72
N GLU A 373 -0.62 -2.40 -12.03
CA GLU A 373 0.72 -2.43 -12.59
C GLU A 373 1.40 -1.06 -12.43
N GLU A 374 2.65 -1.04 -11.98
CA GLU A 374 3.40 0.21 -11.82
C GLU A 374 4.09 0.68 -13.11
N THR A 375 4.20 -0.21 -14.10
CA THR A 375 4.94 0.01 -15.33
C THR A 375 4.09 -0.30 -16.56
N VAL A 376 4.53 0.23 -17.70
CA VAL A 376 3.87 0.02 -19.01
C VAL A 376 3.94 -1.45 -19.40
N PRO A 377 2.80 -2.16 -19.49
CA PRO A 377 2.75 -3.55 -19.95
C PRO A 377 2.90 -3.65 -21.47
N ALA A 378 3.04 -4.88 -21.98
CA ALA A 378 3.18 -5.15 -23.41
C ALA A 378 1.84 -5.04 -24.18
N ARG A 379 1.07 -3.97 -23.90
CA ARG A 379 -0.23 -3.71 -24.54
C ARG A 379 -0.58 -2.21 -24.52
N LYS A 380 -1.48 -1.80 -25.42
CA LYS A 380 -2.13 -0.49 -25.34
C LYS A 380 -2.92 -0.37 -24.02
N LEU A 381 -2.84 0.81 -23.38
CA LEU A 381 -3.59 1.16 -22.18
C LEU A 381 -4.56 2.30 -22.40
N THR A 382 -5.72 2.23 -21.72
CA THR A 382 -6.58 3.38 -21.45
C THR A 382 -6.87 3.36 -19.95
N LEU A 383 -6.43 4.40 -19.24
CA LEU A 383 -6.49 4.51 -17.79
C LEU A 383 -7.47 5.62 -17.39
N TYR A 384 -8.43 5.28 -16.54
CA TYR A 384 -9.47 6.16 -16.03
C TYR A 384 -9.14 6.57 -14.59
N ALA A 385 -9.07 7.88 -14.33
CA ALA A 385 -8.81 8.38 -12.98
C ALA A 385 -10.00 8.16 -12.05
N GLY A 386 -9.77 7.55 -10.90
CA GLY A 386 -10.72 7.46 -9.80
C GLY A 386 -10.57 8.62 -8.83
N TRP A 387 -11.69 9.08 -8.24
CA TRP A 387 -11.75 10.21 -7.33
C TRP A 387 -12.69 9.93 -6.15
N ARG A 388 -12.26 10.35 -4.95
CA ARG A 388 -13.04 10.35 -3.71
C ARG A 388 -13.18 11.81 -3.21
N VAL A 389 -14.34 12.18 -2.67
CA VAL A 389 -14.59 13.51 -2.04
C VAL A 389 -13.95 13.56 -0.67
#